data_2b7d808c421c8aec6b1397ed5fc8d67b
#
_entry.id   2b7d808c421c8aec6b1397ed5fc8d67b
#
_cell.length_a   1.000
_cell.length_b   1.000
_cell.length_c   1.000
_cell.angle_alpha   90.00
_cell.angle_beta   90.00
_cell.angle_gamma   90.00
#
_symmetry.space_group_name_H-M   'P 1'
#
loop_
_entity.id
_entity.type
_entity.pdbx_description
1 polymer ?
#
loop_
_entity_poly.entity_id
_entity_poly.type
_entity_poly.pdbx_seq_one_letter_code
_entity_poly.pdbx_strand_id
1 'polypeptide(L)'
;GTVGGGTPILDYAKNSLRGERIVSFQGILNGTTNYILTNMANGMTFKAALVDAKKMGYVEADESLDIDGFDAAAKLVILANWIMDMKVTIKDIKRIGIRNVTTSDIKKASSNNSAVKLIASCNKDLLVSPQQIHLDDPLCVNGTLNAITFNSEHSGQQTIIGRGAGGMETASSILRDLLDIRQEMARR
;
A
#
# COMPACT_ATOMS: atom_id res chain seq x y z
N GLY A 1 -11.40 -6.78 -4.66
CA GLY A 1 -10.80 -7.01 -3.34
C GLY A 1 -9.32 -7.35 -3.32
N THR A 2 -8.68 -7.60 -4.46
CA THR A 2 -7.29 -8.10 -4.50
C THR A 2 -6.26 -7.07 -4.01
N VAL A 3 -6.51 -5.78 -4.23
CA VAL A 3 -5.64 -4.69 -3.76
C VAL A 3 -6.44 -3.74 -2.89
N GLY A 4 -5.95 -3.47 -1.68
CA GLY A 4 -6.56 -2.52 -0.76
C GLY A 4 -7.62 -3.09 0.19
N GLY A 5 -7.93 -4.39 0.15
CA GLY A 5 -8.92 -5.02 1.02
C GLY A 5 -10.28 -4.32 0.92
N GLY A 6 -10.74 -3.66 1.99
CA GLY A 6 -11.96 -2.87 1.99
C GLY A 6 -11.88 -1.54 1.24
N THR A 7 -10.66 -1.05 0.99
CA THR A 7 -10.43 0.24 0.32
C THR A 7 -10.55 0.07 -1.20
N PRO A 8 -11.47 0.76 -1.90
CA PRO A 8 -11.77 0.55 -3.31
C PRO A 8 -10.76 1.24 -4.23
N ILE A 9 -9.47 0.90 -4.12
CA ILE A 9 -8.37 1.58 -4.81
C ILE A 9 -8.54 1.53 -6.33
N LEU A 10 -8.75 0.33 -6.89
CA LEU A 10 -8.89 0.12 -8.33
C LEU A 10 -10.14 0.80 -8.89
N ASP A 11 -11.26 0.65 -8.17
CA ASP A 11 -12.53 1.24 -8.57
C ASP A 11 -12.47 2.78 -8.53
N TYR A 12 -11.88 3.35 -7.49
CA TYR A 12 -11.67 4.78 -7.40
C TYR A 12 -10.85 5.31 -8.59
N ALA A 13 -9.72 4.69 -8.89
CA ALA A 13 -8.88 5.13 -10.01
C ALA A 13 -9.59 5.05 -11.36
N LYS A 14 -10.38 3.98 -11.60
CA LYS A 14 -11.06 3.79 -12.88
C LYS A 14 -12.38 4.55 -13.02
N ASN A 15 -13.16 4.64 -11.96
CA ASN A 15 -14.52 5.17 -12.02
C ASN A 15 -14.60 6.60 -11.49
N SER A 16 -13.98 6.91 -10.35
CA SER A 16 -14.03 8.26 -9.78
C SER A 16 -13.07 9.23 -10.47
N LEU A 17 -11.93 8.73 -10.97
CA LEU A 17 -10.97 9.52 -11.75
C LEU A 17 -11.13 9.33 -13.27
N ARG A 18 -12.28 8.84 -13.72
CA ARG A 18 -12.54 8.67 -15.16
C ARG A 18 -12.46 10.01 -15.89
N GLY A 19 -11.66 10.02 -16.97
CA GLY A 19 -11.38 11.24 -17.73
C GLY A 19 -10.08 11.93 -17.32
N GLU A 20 -9.50 11.57 -16.17
CA GLU A 20 -8.19 12.03 -15.75
C GLU A 20 -7.09 11.12 -16.30
N ARG A 21 -5.97 11.73 -16.64
CA ARG A 21 -4.73 11.00 -16.88
C ARG A 21 -3.97 10.91 -15.57
N ILE A 22 -3.87 9.70 -15.01
CA ILE A 22 -3.02 9.44 -13.85
C ILE A 22 -1.58 9.37 -14.34
N VAL A 23 -0.74 10.30 -13.87
CA VAL A 23 0.68 10.40 -14.28
C VAL A 23 1.61 9.59 -13.40
N SER A 24 1.25 9.40 -12.13
CA SER A 24 1.97 8.57 -11.17
C SER A 24 1.10 8.22 -9.97
N PHE A 25 1.52 7.23 -9.21
CA PHE A 25 0.94 6.96 -7.90
C PHE A 25 1.99 6.38 -6.94
N GLN A 26 1.73 6.52 -5.65
CA GLN A 26 2.52 5.91 -4.60
C GLN A 26 1.63 5.53 -3.42
N GLY A 27 2.01 4.48 -2.69
CA GLY A 27 1.16 4.02 -1.59
C GLY A 27 1.82 3.08 -0.61
N ILE A 28 1.21 3.01 0.58
CA ILE A 28 1.43 1.98 1.58
C ILE A 28 0.40 0.88 1.28
N LEU A 29 0.86 -0.22 0.68
CA LEU A 29 0.01 -1.30 0.18
C LEU A 29 0.06 -2.57 1.04
N ASN A 30 0.85 -2.56 2.12
CA ASN A 30 1.00 -3.70 3.02
C ASN A 30 0.85 -3.26 4.48
N GLY A 31 -0.23 -3.70 5.13
CA GLY A 31 -0.57 -3.32 6.51
C GLY A 31 0.41 -3.88 7.54
N THR A 32 0.95 -5.07 7.31
CA THR A 32 1.91 -5.73 8.22
C THR A 32 3.18 -4.92 8.37
N THR A 33 3.79 -4.52 7.26
CA THR A 33 5.00 -3.69 7.26
C THR A 33 4.74 -2.30 7.83
N ASN A 34 3.57 -1.71 7.55
CA ASN A 34 3.20 -0.43 8.14
C ASN A 34 3.05 -0.53 9.66
N TYR A 35 2.44 -1.62 10.17
CA TYR A 35 2.32 -1.87 11.60
C TYR A 35 3.69 -1.99 12.28
N ILE A 36 4.61 -2.78 11.70
CA ILE A 36 5.96 -2.97 12.23
C ILE A 36 6.72 -1.65 12.28
N LEU A 37 6.72 -0.88 11.18
CA LEU A 37 7.42 0.42 11.11
C LEU A 37 6.80 1.46 12.06
N THR A 38 5.47 1.42 12.26
CA THR A 38 4.79 2.27 13.25
C THR A 38 5.24 1.95 14.66
N ASN A 39 5.33 0.67 15.03
CA ASN A 39 5.80 0.27 16.35
C ASN A 39 7.30 0.56 16.56
N MET A 40 8.11 0.46 15.52
CA MET A 40 9.51 0.91 15.58
C MET A 40 9.61 2.42 15.81
N ALA A 41 8.75 3.22 15.20
CA ALA A 41 8.67 4.67 15.47
C ALA A 41 8.26 4.98 16.92
N ASN A 42 7.46 4.09 17.55
CA ASN A 42 7.07 4.15 18.94
C ASN A 42 8.13 3.56 19.92
N GLY A 43 9.33 3.23 19.42
CA GLY A 43 10.47 2.81 20.25
C GLY A 43 10.73 1.30 20.31
N MET A 44 9.94 0.47 19.62
CA MET A 44 10.25 -0.96 19.56
C MET A 44 11.45 -1.24 18.63
N THR A 45 12.18 -2.31 18.94
CA THR A 45 13.12 -2.88 17.96
C THR A 45 12.35 -3.60 16.85
N PHE A 46 12.96 -3.76 15.66
CA PHE A 46 12.36 -4.54 14.58
C PHE A 46 11.92 -5.93 15.04
N LYS A 47 12.78 -6.64 15.78
CA LYS A 47 12.47 -7.99 16.29
C LYS A 47 11.27 -7.98 17.25
N ALA A 48 11.16 -7.00 18.13
CA ALA A 48 10.04 -6.88 19.05
C ALA A 48 8.73 -6.57 18.31
N ALA A 49 8.75 -5.63 17.36
CA ALA A 49 7.60 -5.27 16.54
C ALA A 49 7.12 -6.44 15.66
N LEU A 50 8.04 -7.25 15.12
CA LEU A 50 7.71 -8.45 14.33
C LEU A 50 7.05 -9.52 15.21
N VAL A 51 7.59 -9.78 16.41
CA VAL A 51 6.98 -10.74 17.36
C VAL A 51 5.58 -10.29 17.76
N ASP A 52 5.40 -9.00 17.99
CA ASP A 52 4.10 -8.42 18.32
C ASP A 52 3.11 -8.54 17.16
N ALA A 53 3.53 -8.23 15.95
CA ALA A 53 2.71 -8.42 14.74
C ALA A 53 2.27 -9.89 14.54
N LYS A 54 3.15 -10.86 14.84
CA LYS A 54 2.81 -12.29 14.83
C LYS A 54 1.75 -12.64 15.87
N LYS A 55 1.86 -12.12 17.08
CA LYS A 55 0.87 -12.34 18.15
C LYS A 55 -0.49 -11.77 17.80
N MET A 56 -0.52 -10.63 17.09
CA MET A 56 -1.74 -9.99 16.62
C MET A 56 -2.35 -10.68 15.39
N GLY A 57 -1.69 -11.69 14.82
CA GLY A 57 -2.15 -12.41 13.64
C GLY A 57 -2.01 -11.64 12.33
N TYR A 58 -1.15 -10.63 12.29
CA TYR A 58 -0.89 -9.82 11.08
C TYR A 58 0.17 -10.44 10.17
N VAL A 59 0.95 -11.41 10.65
CA VAL A 59 2.03 -12.07 9.93
C VAL A 59 1.72 -13.55 9.82
N GLU A 60 1.75 -14.07 8.61
CA GLU A 60 1.64 -15.51 8.35
C GLU A 60 2.93 -16.26 8.75
N ALA A 61 2.93 -17.60 8.60
CA ALA A 61 4.08 -18.44 8.95
C ALA A 61 5.34 -18.03 8.16
N ASP A 62 5.19 -17.69 6.88
CA ASP A 62 6.26 -17.13 6.06
C ASP A 62 6.14 -15.59 6.01
N GLU A 63 6.93 -14.94 6.84
CA GLU A 63 6.99 -13.47 6.92
C GLU A 63 7.65 -12.80 5.72
N SER A 64 8.36 -13.58 4.88
CA SER A 64 9.17 -13.01 3.78
C SER A 64 8.31 -12.29 2.74
N LEU A 65 7.09 -12.77 2.50
CA LEU A 65 6.16 -12.15 1.55
C LEU A 65 5.87 -10.67 1.91
N ASP A 66 5.71 -10.41 3.20
CA ASP A 66 5.48 -9.04 3.70
C ASP A 66 6.80 -8.28 3.85
N ILE A 67 7.71 -8.82 4.70
CA ILE A 67 8.92 -8.13 5.16
C ILE A 67 9.88 -7.80 4.02
N ASP A 68 10.01 -8.69 3.04
CA ASP A 68 10.87 -8.48 1.89
C ASP A 68 10.13 -7.74 0.75
N GLY A 69 8.85 -7.34 0.97
CA GLY A 69 8.07 -6.46 0.11
C GLY A 69 7.48 -7.14 -1.15
N PHE A 70 7.37 -8.47 -1.18
CA PHE A 70 6.78 -9.19 -2.31
C PHE A 70 5.29 -8.89 -2.49
N ASP A 71 4.51 -8.86 -1.40
CA ASP A 71 3.09 -8.52 -1.44
C ASP A 71 2.88 -7.10 -2.00
N ALA A 72 3.64 -6.12 -1.50
CA ALA A 72 3.58 -4.75 -2.00
C ALA A 72 3.96 -4.66 -3.49
N ALA A 73 4.96 -5.44 -3.93
CA ALA A 73 5.38 -5.47 -5.33
C ALA A 73 4.32 -6.13 -6.24
N ALA A 74 3.69 -7.22 -5.79
CA ALA A 74 2.60 -7.86 -6.53
C ALA A 74 1.41 -6.90 -6.71
N LYS A 75 1.05 -6.17 -5.65
CA LYS A 75 0.01 -5.14 -5.71
C LYS A 75 0.38 -3.97 -6.63
N LEU A 76 1.66 -3.55 -6.63
CA LEU A 76 2.16 -2.53 -7.54
C LEU A 76 2.02 -2.95 -9.01
N VAL A 77 2.33 -4.21 -9.34
CA VAL A 77 2.13 -4.77 -10.70
C VAL A 77 0.67 -4.67 -11.12
N ILE A 78 -0.26 -5.09 -10.23
CA ILE A 78 -1.70 -5.04 -10.53
C ILE A 78 -2.14 -3.60 -10.78
N LEU A 79 -1.74 -2.67 -9.92
CA LEU A 79 -2.09 -1.25 -10.04
C LEU A 79 -1.53 -0.63 -11.32
N ALA A 80 -0.24 -0.87 -11.63
CA ALA A 80 0.40 -0.33 -12.82
C ALA A 80 -0.27 -0.84 -14.11
N ASN A 81 -0.56 -2.14 -14.18
CA ASN A 81 -1.21 -2.73 -15.34
C ASN A 81 -2.67 -2.31 -15.46
N TRP A 82 -3.40 -2.26 -14.34
CA TRP A 82 -4.84 -2.00 -14.36
C TRP A 82 -5.18 -0.52 -14.52
N ILE A 83 -4.38 0.40 -13.95
CA ILE A 83 -4.68 1.84 -13.90
C ILE A 83 -3.97 2.57 -15.05
N MET A 84 -2.71 2.21 -15.33
CA MET A 84 -1.87 2.92 -16.29
C MET A 84 -1.66 2.14 -17.60
N ASP A 85 -2.40 1.04 -17.81
CA ASP A 85 -2.32 0.16 -18.98
C ASP A 85 -0.88 -0.30 -19.32
N MET A 86 -0.03 -0.43 -18.29
CA MET A 86 1.33 -0.95 -18.44
C MET A 86 1.27 -2.46 -18.66
N LYS A 87 2.35 -3.03 -19.21
CA LYS A 87 2.51 -4.49 -19.40
C LYS A 87 3.73 -4.96 -18.61
N VAL A 88 3.67 -4.78 -17.29
CA VAL A 88 4.78 -5.09 -16.38
C VAL A 88 4.51 -6.35 -15.58
N THR A 89 5.59 -6.99 -15.14
CA THR A 89 5.60 -8.19 -14.31
C THR A 89 6.34 -7.93 -13.00
N ILE A 90 6.33 -8.88 -12.10
CA ILE A 90 7.08 -8.80 -10.83
C ILE A 90 8.59 -8.62 -11.04
N LYS A 91 9.13 -9.05 -12.19
CA LYS A 91 10.55 -8.92 -12.55
C LYS A 91 10.96 -7.48 -12.86
N ASP A 92 10.01 -6.65 -13.23
CA ASP A 92 10.23 -5.25 -13.59
C ASP A 92 10.23 -4.33 -12.35
N ILE A 93 9.86 -4.87 -11.18
CA ILE A 93 9.80 -4.12 -9.93
C ILE A 93 11.14 -4.14 -9.21
N LYS A 94 11.76 -2.99 -9.00
CA LYS A 94 12.85 -2.83 -8.05
C LYS A 94 12.29 -2.95 -6.64
N ARG A 95 12.83 -3.87 -5.81
CA ARG A 95 12.25 -4.17 -4.51
C ARG A 95 13.31 -4.21 -3.41
N ILE A 96 13.05 -3.45 -2.34
CA ILE A 96 13.80 -3.43 -1.09
C ILE A 96 12.76 -3.55 0.04
N GLY A 97 12.85 -4.61 0.84
CA GLY A 97 11.99 -4.82 2.00
C GLY A 97 12.43 -4.02 3.23
N ILE A 98 11.75 -4.25 4.35
CA ILE A 98 12.01 -3.53 5.61
C ILE A 98 12.98 -4.26 6.55
N ARG A 99 13.47 -5.44 6.18
CA ARG A 99 14.33 -6.29 7.03
C ARG A 99 15.56 -5.55 7.57
N ASN A 100 16.12 -4.66 6.77
CA ASN A 100 17.34 -3.92 7.09
C ASN A 100 17.08 -2.52 7.67
N VAL A 101 15.81 -2.15 7.90
CA VAL A 101 15.47 -0.88 8.56
C VAL A 101 15.89 -0.93 10.01
N THR A 102 16.72 0.02 10.42
CA THR A 102 17.29 0.09 11.76
C THR A 102 16.59 1.13 12.65
N THR A 103 16.78 1.03 13.95
CA THR A 103 16.32 2.08 14.87
C THR A 103 17.01 3.43 14.62
N SER A 104 18.21 3.42 14.04
CA SER A 104 18.90 4.65 13.62
C SER A 104 18.16 5.34 12.46
N ASP A 105 17.69 4.56 11.46
CA ASP A 105 16.91 5.11 10.35
C ASP A 105 15.60 5.74 10.84
N ILE A 106 14.93 5.06 11.78
CA ILE A 106 13.71 5.58 12.42
C ILE A 106 13.97 6.90 13.15
N LYS A 107 15.03 6.97 13.97
CA LYS A 107 15.41 8.20 14.69
C LYS A 107 15.76 9.33 13.74
N LYS A 108 16.50 9.04 12.67
CA LYS A 108 16.84 10.02 11.63
C LYS A 108 15.60 10.56 10.94
N ALA A 109 14.63 9.70 10.60
CA ALA A 109 13.36 10.15 10.04
C ALA A 109 12.60 11.06 11.01
N SER A 110 12.48 10.64 12.28
CA SER A 110 11.81 11.41 13.32
C SER A 110 12.44 12.81 13.52
N SER A 111 13.77 12.91 13.49
CA SER A 111 14.45 14.22 13.59
C SER A 111 14.16 15.15 12.41
N ASN A 112 13.69 14.61 11.30
CA ASN A 112 13.29 15.32 10.09
C ASN A 112 11.75 15.48 9.97
N ASN A 113 11.01 15.37 11.08
CA ASN A 113 9.54 15.38 11.10
C ASN A 113 8.93 14.38 10.09
N SER A 114 9.49 13.18 10.01
CA SER A 114 9.12 12.15 9.04
C SER A 114 9.03 10.78 9.72
N ALA A 115 8.32 9.85 9.08
CA ALA A 115 8.30 8.44 9.45
C ALA A 115 8.82 7.58 8.30
N VAL A 116 9.46 6.45 8.63
CA VAL A 116 9.83 5.45 7.62
C VAL A 116 8.61 4.61 7.29
N LYS A 117 8.29 4.50 5.99
CA LYS A 117 7.18 3.70 5.46
C LYS A 117 7.67 2.84 4.29
N LEU A 118 7.09 1.64 4.10
CA LEU A 118 7.32 0.86 2.89
C LEU A 118 6.40 1.40 1.79
N ILE A 119 6.99 2.07 0.82
CA ILE A 119 6.27 2.72 -0.29
C ILE A 119 6.42 1.91 -1.57
N ALA A 120 5.28 1.60 -2.18
CA ALA A 120 5.18 1.13 -3.55
C ALA A 120 4.89 2.32 -4.45
N SER A 121 5.73 2.59 -5.44
CA SER A 121 5.59 3.75 -6.32
C SER A 121 5.69 3.37 -7.80
N CYS A 122 4.80 3.98 -8.59
CA CYS A 122 4.80 3.94 -10.04
C CYS A 122 4.93 5.37 -10.55
N ASN A 123 6.13 5.68 -11.01
CA ASN A 123 6.43 6.99 -11.56
C ASN A 123 7.38 6.79 -12.77
N LYS A 124 8.61 7.31 -12.77
CA LYS A 124 9.63 6.97 -13.78
C LYS A 124 10.14 5.54 -13.62
N ASP A 125 10.17 5.05 -12.38
CA ASP A 125 10.54 3.68 -12.00
C ASP A 125 9.39 3.01 -11.27
N LEU A 126 9.40 1.67 -11.30
CA LEU A 126 8.53 0.82 -10.49
C LEU A 126 9.35 0.34 -9.28
N LEU A 127 9.04 0.87 -8.10
CA LEU A 127 9.86 0.68 -6.92
C LEU A 127 9.03 0.36 -5.69
N VAL A 128 9.47 -0.63 -4.91
CA VAL A 128 9.05 -0.86 -3.53
C VAL A 128 10.24 -0.70 -2.62
N SER A 129 10.20 0.27 -1.72
CA SER A 129 11.32 0.51 -0.78
C SER A 129 10.89 1.26 0.46
N PRO A 130 11.63 1.12 1.58
CA PRO A 130 11.50 2.01 2.72
C PRO A 130 11.84 3.45 2.32
N GLN A 131 10.94 4.38 2.63
CA GLN A 131 11.12 5.81 2.35
C GLN A 131 10.73 6.64 3.58
N GLN A 132 11.31 7.83 3.72
CA GLN A 132 10.89 8.81 4.71
C GLN A 132 9.73 9.60 4.15
N ILE A 133 8.60 9.60 4.87
CA ILE A 133 7.38 10.34 4.52
C ILE A 133 7.17 11.37 5.62
N HIS A 134 6.97 12.63 5.23
CA HIS A 134 6.72 13.72 6.17
C HIS A 134 5.44 13.45 6.97
N LEU A 135 5.41 13.82 8.25
CA LEU A 135 4.26 13.51 9.12
C LEU A 135 2.97 14.20 8.67
N ASP A 136 3.08 15.35 7.99
CA ASP A 136 1.92 16.09 7.45
C ASP A 136 1.45 15.55 6.08
N ASP A 137 2.18 14.61 5.47
CA ASP A 137 1.75 13.99 4.21
C ASP A 137 0.56 13.04 4.50
N PRO A 138 -0.57 13.17 3.77
CA PRO A 138 -1.72 12.28 3.93
C PRO A 138 -1.38 10.79 3.77
N LEU A 139 -0.29 10.48 3.07
CA LEU A 139 0.22 9.11 2.92
C LEU A 139 0.84 8.57 4.22
N CYS A 140 1.19 9.42 5.18
CA CYS A 140 1.84 9.02 6.43
C CYS A 140 0.86 8.42 7.44
N VAL A 141 0.21 7.32 7.06
CA VAL A 141 -0.74 6.61 7.94
C VAL A 141 -0.04 5.59 8.84
N ASN A 142 -0.66 5.27 9.99
CA ASN A 142 -0.10 4.40 11.00
C ASN A 142 -0.88 3.07 11.17
N GLY A 143 -0.33 2.16 11.95
CA GLY A 143 -0.92 0.86 12.25
C GLY A 143 -1.00 -0.02 11.01
N THR A 144 -2.14 -0.66 10.79
CA THR A 144 -2.39 -1.56 9.65
C THR A 144 -3.05 -0.88 8.45
N LEU A 145 -3.18 0.46 8.47
CA LEU A 145 -3.82 1.19 7.39
C LEU A 145 -2.98 1.13 6.11
N ASN A 146 -3.69 1.05 5.00
CA ASN A 146 -3.16 1.30 3.67
C ASN A 146 -3.55 2.73 3.25
N ALA A 147 -2.71 3.31 2.42
CA ALA A 147 -2.96 4.61 1.78
C ALA A 147 -2.35 4.62 0.39
N ILE A 148 -2.99 5.28 -0.55
CA ILE A 148 -2.46 5.51 -1.89
C ILE A 148 -2.77 6.93 -2.33
N THR A 149 -1.78 7.60 -2.89
CA THR A 149 -1.89 8.92 -3.52
C THR A 149 -1.74 8.77 -5.02
N PHE A 150 -2.73 9.22 -5.77
CA PHE A 150 -2.69 9.37 -7.22
C PHE A 150 -2.34 10.81 -7.57
N ASN A 151 -1.47 10.98 -8.56
CA ASN A 151 -1.18 12.27 -9.18
C ASN A 151 -1.84 12.30 -10.55
N SER A 152 -2.84 13.14 -10.70
CA SER A 152 -3.57 13.36 -11.95
C SER A 152 -3.07 14.62 -12.65
N GLU A 153 -3.18 14.65 -13.97
CA GLU A 153 -2.70 15.77 -14.80
C GLU A 153 -3.41 17.09 -14.50
N HIS A 154 -4.73 17.03 -14.24
CA HIS A 154 -5.56 18.23 -14.06
C HIS A 154 -6.07 18.37 -12.62
N SER A 155 -6.53 17.29 -11.99
CA SER A 155 -7.13 17.35 -10.64
C SER A 155 -6.11 17.24 -9.49
N GLY A 156 -4.81 17.15 -9.82
CA GLY A 156 -3.75 17.15 -8.80
C GLY A 156 -3.67 15.87 -7.99
N GLN A 157 -3.31 15.99 -6.72
CA GLN A 157 -3.11 14.86 -5.83
C GLN A 157 -4.39 14.47 -5.10
N GLN A 158 -4.66 13.17 -5.04
CA GLN A 158 -5.79 12.61 -4.31
C GLN A 158 -5.35 11.38 -3.55
N THR A 159 -5.60 11.37 -2.24
CA THR A 159 -5.19 10.27 -1.36
C THR A 159 -6.41 9.54 -0.82
N ILE A 160 -6.38 8.22 -0.92
CA ILE A 160 -7.36 7.32 -0.31
C ILE A 160 -6.69 6.57 0.82
N ILE A 161 -7.36 6.52 1.95
CA ILE A 161 -6.91 5.83 3.16
C ILE A 161 -7.98 4.82 3.57
N GLY A 162 -7.56 3.64 4.00
CA GLY A 162 -8.49 2.65 4.50
C GLY A 162 -7.82 1.38 5.01
N ARG A 163 -8.65 0.40 5.39
CA ARG A 163 -8.15 -0.89 5.86
C ARG A 163 -7.82 -1.79 4.69
N GLY A 164 -6.54 -2.17 4.61
CA GLY A 164 -5.98 -2.98 3.51
C GLY A 164 -6.20 -4.48 3.64
N ALA A 165 -6.67 -4.95 4.81
CA ALA A 165 -6.94 -6.36 5.10
C ALA A 165 -8.01 -6.48 6.19
N GLY A 166 -8.57 -7.68 6.33
CA GLY A 166 -9.61 -8.03 7.31
C GLY A 166 -10.74 -8.81 6.66
N GLY A 167 -11.35 -9.74 7.42
CA GLY A 167 -12.41 -10.60 6.91
C GLY A 167 -13.64 -9.82 6.44
N MET A 168 -14.10 -8.87 7.25
CA MET A 168 -15.26 -8.01 6.91
C MET A 168 -14.93 -7.06 5.76
N GLU A 169 -13.74 -6.49 5.75
CA GLU A 169 -13.24 -5.61 4.69
C GLU A 169 -13.17 -6.35 3.34
N THR A 170 -12.65 -7.57 3.35
CA THR A 170 -12.58 -8.41 2.14
C THR A 170 -13.97 -8.85 1.69
N ALA A 171 -14.85 -9.25 2.61
CA ALA A 171 -16.24 -9.60 2.29
C ALA A 171 -17.01 -8.43 1.67
N SER A 172 -16.85 -7.23 2.21
CA SER A 172 -17.43 -6.01 1.64
C SER A 172 -16.96 -5.74 0.20
N SER A 173 -15.68 -5.98 -0.06
CA SER A 173 -15.10 -5.83 -1.39
C SER A 173 -15.65 -6.86 -2.38
N ILE A 174 -15.75 -8.13 -1.97
CA ILE A 174 -16.33 -9.20 -2.80
C ILE A 174 -17.81 -8.89 -3.12
N LEU A 175 -18.57 -8.42 -2.13
CA LEU A 175 -19.97 -8.03 -2.35
C LEU A 175 -20.10 -6.92 -3.39
N ARG A 176 -19.21 -5.92 -3.35
CA ARG A 176 -19.17 -4.84 -4.34
C ARG A 176 -18.90 -5.39 -5.75
N ASP A 177 -17.89 -6.26 -5.89
CA ASP A 177 -17.54 -6.89 -7.17
C ASP A 177 -18.75 -7.70 -7.72
N LEU A 178 -19.50 -8.42 -6.86
CA LEU A 178 -20.72 -9.15 -7.25
C LEU A 178 -21.85 -8.22 -7.71
N LEU A 179 -22.02 -7.07 -7.06
CA LEU A 179 -23.02 -6.08 -7.47
C LEU A 179 -22.67 -5.47 -8.83
N ASP A 180 -21.40 -5.20 -9.10
CA ASP A 180 -20.94 -4.67 -10.37
C ASP A 180 -21.18 -5.69 -11.51
N ILE A 181 -20.83 -6.97 -11.31
CA ILE A 181 -21.12 -8.06 -12.26
C ILE A 181 -22.62 -8.15 -12.55
N ARG A 182 -23.46 -8.11 -11.51
CA ARG A 182 -24.93 -8.13 -11.68
C ARG A 182 -25.43 -6.97 -12.55
N GLN A 183 -24.88 -5.76 -12.31
CA GLN A 183 -25.26 -4.59 -13.10
C GLN A 183 -24.85 -4.71 -14.57
N GLU A 184 -23.66 -5.24 -14.83
CA GLU A 184 -23.20 -5.49 -16.20
C GLU A 184 -24.06 -6.55 -16.93
N MET A 185 -24.44 -7.62 -16.23
CA MET A 185 -25.32 -8.66 -16.78
C MET A 185 -26.72 -8.12 -17.11
N ALA A 186 -27.23 -7.19 -16.31
CA ALA A 186 -28.56 -6.60 -16.52
C ALA A 186 -28.59 -5.56 -17.68
N ARG A 187 -27.43 -5.10 -18.14
CA ARG A 187 -27.30 -4.16 -19.28
C ARG A 187 -27.13 -4.84 -20.63
N ARG A 188 -26.88 -6.15 -20.63
CA ARG A 188 -26.81 -7.01 -21.83
C ARG A 188 -28.16 -7.61 -22.17
#